data_726ce10b79a4724e6f2eb61518580c58
#
_entry.id   726ce10b79a4724e6f2eb61518580c58
#
_cell.length_a   1.000
_cell.length_b   1.000
_cell.length_c   1.000
_cell.angle_alpha   90.00
_cell.angle_beta   90.00
_cell.angle_gamma   90.00
#
_symmetry.space_group_name_H-M   'P 1'
#
loop_
_entity.id
_entity.type
_entity.pdbx_description
1 polymer ?
#
loop_
_entity_poly.entity_id
_entity_poly.type
_entity_poly.pdbx_seq_one_letter_code
_entity_poly.pdbx_strand_id
1 'polypeptide(L)'
;AALEALDSLEASIAPIPSKTRKTFLLGMVRSLRAAVRLFSGEHLSYQAKLTDLVGVPAEPVPDETIAALHDELNVLMTRLGYTTGTLGERVRTWQTGRYLEPEAIPAVFEELMAEAQRRTDAMIWPTGDYTMRLNAVRNVPYAGRCSFEEGNMDINLDVRVTRAAMKHLVAHEVFPGHSTQLLSTRAVVERGEASPDALLCTVNAVTGAMQEGIGDQGIDLIDWVEDENDAAQIGVRRLQTAAGTNAAWHLHVSGWTKAQSIAYLCEVGFAQESWSKVRTGMALHPFRGPFLASYWFGNETVKSLRERADGKREHLLDHLYRHVHSIESLRMALA
;
A
#
# COMPACT_ATOMS: atom_id res chain seq x y z
N ALA A 1 26.84 -18.90 8.38
CA ALA A 1 26.82 -17.72 9.31
C ALA A 1 25.45 -17.07 9.36
N ALA A 2 24.90 -16.46 8.26
CA ALA A 2 23.61 -15.74 8.33
C ALA A 2 22.43 -16.67 8.67
N LEU A 3 22.32 -17.84 8.05
CA LEU A 3 21.25 -18.81 8.35
C LEU A 3 21.36 -19.35 9.78
N GLU A 4 22.54 -19.67 10.27
CA GLU A 4 22.78 -20.11 11.65
C GLU A 4 22.38 -19.02 12.67
N ALA A 5 22.65 -17.74 12.36
CA ALA A 5 22.19 -16.64 13.21
C ALA A 5 20.66 -16.56 13.25
N LEU A 6 19.98 -16.82 12.12
CA LEU A 6 18.53 -16.89 12.06
C LEU A 6 17.95 -18.10 12.82
N ASP A 7 18.64 -19.26 12.80
CA ASP A 7 18.26 -20.43 13.60
C ASP A 7 18.34 -20.13 15.09
N SER A 8 19.40 -19.45 15.52
CA SER A 8 19.58 -19.01 16.92
C SER A 8 18.51 -17.99 17.33
N LEU A 9 18.20 -17.05 16.44
CA LEU A 9 17.13 -16.06 16.67
C LEU A 9 15.75 -16.74 16.79
N GLU A 10 15.44 -17.68 15.92
CA GLU A 10 14.18 -18.44 15.95
C GLU A 10 14.04 -19.22 17.26
N ALA A 11 15.12 -19.87 17.72
CA ALA A 11 15.12 -20.55 19.02
C ALA A 11 14.84 -19.60 20.19
N SER A 12 15.35 -18.37 20.14
CA SER A 12 15.12 -17.35 21.17
C SER A 12 13.68 -16.84 21.24
N ILE A 13 12.90 -17.03 20.18
CA ILE A 13 11.48 -16.64 20.12
C ILE A 13 10.59 -17.66 20.87
N ALA A 14 11.00 -18.91 20.97
CA ALA A 14 10.19 -20.00 21.55
C ALA A 14 9.62 -19.68 22.96
N PRO A 15 10.38 -19.08 23.91
CA PRO A 15 9.91 -18.77 25.25
C PRO A 15 9.03 -17.53 25.36
N ILE A 16 8.83 -16.74 24.29
CA ILE A 16 8.01 -15.51 24.34
C ILE A 16 6.55 -15.86 24.65
N PRO A 17 5.95 -15.29 25.73
CA PRO A 17 4.59 -15.67 26.15
C PRO A 17 3.50 -15.20 25.18
N SER A 18 3.63 -13.99 24.63
CA SER A 18 2.64 -13.41 23.73
C SER A 18 2.60 -14.16 22.40
N LYS A 19 1.47 -14.78 22.10
CA LYS A 19 1.25 -15.48 20.82
C LYS A 19 1.36 -14.54 19.62
N THR A 20 0.73 -13.37 19.71
CA THR A 20 0.78 -12.34 18.66
C THR A 20 2.21 -11.89 18.36
N ARG A 21 2.98 -11.59 19.41
CA ARG A 21 4.40 -11.20 19.28
C ARG A 21 5.24 -12.33 18.69
N LYS A 22 5.04 -13.54 19.15
CA LYS A 22 5.71 -14.75 18.62
C LYS A 22 5.43 -14.92 17.13
N THR A 23 4.17 -14.85 16.71
CA THR A 23 3.76 -14.95 15.31
C THR A 23 4.44 -13.89 14.45
N PHE A 24 4.45 -12.63 14.91
CA PHE A 24 5.15 -11.55 14.22
C PHE A 24 6.64 -11.83 14.03
N LEU A 25 7.36 -12.17 15.12
CA LEU A 25 8.80 -12.42 15.07
C LEU A 25 9.17 -13.63 14.22
N LEU A 26 8.40 -14.71 14.28
CA LEU A 26 8.59 -15.88 13.40
C LEU A 26 8.37 -15.50 11.93
N GLY A 27 7.39 -14.65 11.63
CA GLY A 27 7.21 -14.07 10.30
C GLY A 27 8.43 -13.28 9.83
N MET A 28 9.00 -12.44 10.71
CA MET A 28 10.23 -11.67 10.39
C MET A 28 11.42 -12.59 10.14
N VAL A 29 11.64 -13.61 10.95
CA VAL A 29 12.72 -14.60 10.74
C VAL A 29 12.55 -15.34 9.42
N ARG A 30 11.32 -15.78 9.11
CA ARG A 30 11.00 -16.43 7.82
C ARG A 30 11.32 -15.50 6.64
N SER A 31 10.93 -14.23 6.71
CA SER A 31 11.20 -13.23 5.68
C SER A 31 12.69 -12.99 5.49
N LEU A 32 13.44 -12.81 6.57
CA LEU A 32 14.89 -12.65 6.52
C LEU A 32 15.58 -13.89 5.95
N ARG A 33 15.12 -15.09 6.31
CA ARG A 33 15.64 -16.37 5.77
C ARG A 33 15.41 -16.45 4.27
N ALA A 34 14.24 -16.10 3.78
CA ALA A 34 13.95 -16.03 2.35
C ALA A 34 14.84 -15.02 1.63
N ALA A 35 15.04 -13.83 2.21
CA ALA A 35 15.95 -12.82 1.66
C ALA A 35 17.40 -13.32 1.58
N VAL A 36 17.93 -13.95 2.64
CA VAL A 36 19.29 -14.53 2.65
C VAL A 36 19.45 -15.58 1.55
N ARG A 37 18.47 -16.47 1.38
CA ARG A 37 18.48 -17.50 0.33
C ARG A 37 18.52 -16.86 -1.07
N LEU A 38 17.66 -15.85 -1.32
CA LEU A 38 17.65 -15.12 -2.60
C LEU A 38 18.97 -14.41 -2.89
N PHE A 39 19.55 -13.71 -1.90
CA PHE A 39 20.84 -13.03 -2.07
C PHE A 39 22.03 -14.00 -2.17
N SER A 40 21.87 -15.23 -1.69
CA SER A 40 22.83 -16.32 -1.91
C SER A 40 22.70 -16.99 -3.27
N GLY A 41 21.80 -16.51 -4.13
CA GLY A 41 21.61 -17.03 -5.50
C GLY A 41 20.63 -18.23 -5.59
N GLU A 42 19.93 -18.56 -4.51
CA GLU A 42 18.93 -19.63 -4.55
C GLU A 42 17.67 -19.17 -5.31
N HIS A 43 17.15 -20.06 -6.15
CA HIS A 43 15.89 -19.81 -6.84
C HIS A 43 14.69 -20.16 -5.94
N LEU A 44 13.92 -19.16 -5.55
CA LEU A 44 12.61 -19.34 -4.90
C LEU A 44 11.49 -19.18 -5.92
N SER A 45 10.48 -20.04 -5.87
CA SER A 45 9.27 -19.85 -6.67
C SER A 45 8.57 -18.54 -6.30
N TYR A 46 7.72 -18.02 -7.18
CA TYR A 46 6.97 -16.80 -6.90
C TYR A 46 6.05 -16.98 -5.67
N GLN A 47 5.42 -18.14 -5.55
CA GLN A 47 4.60 -18.50 -4.41
C GLN A 47 5.40 -18.47 -3.09
N ALA A 48 6.58 -19.08 -3.06
CA ALA A 48 7.45 -19.04 -1.88
C ALA A 48 7.90 -17.61 -1.54
N LYS A 49 8.12 -16.75 -2.53
CA LYS A 49 8.42 -15.34 -2.29
C LYS A 49 7.22 -14.59 -1.68
N LEU A 50 5.99 -14.89 -2.12
CA LEU A 50 4.79 -14.28 -1.54
C LEU A 50 4.61 -14.70 -0.06
N THR A 51 4.71 -16.00 0.24
CA THR A 51 4.48 -16.51 1.59
C THR A 51 5.63 -16.24 2.55
N ASP A 52 6.87 -16.50 2.10
CA ASP A 52 8.01 -16.52 3.01
C ASP A 52 8.69 -15.15 3.09
N LEU A 53 8.80 -14.42 1.97
CA LEU A 53 9.46 -13.11 1.95
C LEU A 53 8.51 -11.99 2.34
N VAL A 54 7.29 -11.94 1.76
CA VAL A 54 6.34 -10.84 1.93
C VAL A 54 5.29 -11.14 3.00
N GLY A 55 4.97 -12.40 3.22
CA GLY A 55 3.97 -12.84 4.21
C GLY A 55 2.52 -12.58 3.78
N VAL A 56 2.25 -12.72 2.48
CA VAL A 56 0.91 -12.60 1.90
C VAL A 56 0.45 -13.93 1.28
N PRO A 57 -0.85 -14.13 1.03
CA PRO A 57 -1.36 -15.30 0.34
C PRO A 57 -0.69 -15.52 -1.02
N ALA A 58 -0.38 -16.79 -1.35
CA ALA A 58 0.21 -17.19 -2.62
C ALA A 58 -0.86 -17.59 -3.63
N GLU A 59 -1.73 -16.67 -3.94
CA GLU A 59 -2.87 -16.87 -4.85
C GLU A 59 -3.16 -15.59 -5.64
N PRO A 60 -3.78 -15.68 -6.81
CA PRO A 60 -4.28 -14.50 -7.51
C PRO A 60 -5.53 -13.95 -6.81
N VAL A 61 -5.86 -12.71 -7.12
CA VAL A 61 -7.17 -12.13 -6.75
C VAL A 61 -8.24 -12.82 -7.60
N PRO A 62 -9.31 -13.35 -6.97
CA PRO A 62 -10.37 -14.06 -7.69
C PRO A 62 -11.06 -13.20 -8.76
N ASP A 63 -11.46 -13.82 -9.87
CA ASP A 63 -12.13 -13.10 -10.97
C ASP A 63 -13.46 -12.48 -10.52
N GLU A 64 -14.19 -13.12 -9.62
CA GLU A 64 -15.41 -12.58 -9.02
C GLU A 64 -15.14 -11.30 -8.19
N THR A 65 -13.97 -11.19 -7.59
CA THR A 65 -13.56 -9.95 -6.88
C THR A 65 -13.28 -8.82 -7.88
N ILE A 66 -12.61 -9.13 -9.00
CA ILE A 66 -12.40 -8.16 -10.09
C ILE A 66 -13.74 -7.69 -10.67
N ALA A 67 -14.67 -8.63 -10.89
CA ALA A 67 -16.01 -8.31 -11.39
C ALA A 67 -16.78 -7.40 -10.41
N ALA A 68 -16.73 -7.69 -9.11
CA ALA A 68 -17.36 -6.85 -8.08
C ALA A 68 -16.79 -5.43 -8.05
N LEU A 69 -15.46 -5.28 -8.19
CA LEU A 69 -14.81 -3.95 -8.28
C LEU A 69 -15.25 -3.19 -9.54
N HIS A 70 -15.43 -3.89 -10.67
CA HIS A 70 -15.99 -3.28 -11.87
C HIS A 70 -17.43 -2.81 -11.66
N ASP A 71 -18.28 -3.62 -11.00
CA ASP A 71 -19.67 -3.26 -10.71
C ASP A 71 -19.75 -2.05 -9.77
N GLU A 72 -18.93 -2.00 -8.70
CA GLU A 72 -18.83 -0.83 -7.82
C GLU A 72 -18.45 0.44 -8.59
N LEU A 73 -17.43 0.37 -9.45
CA LEU A 73 -17.02 1.49 -10.30
C LEU A 73 -18.08 1.88 -11.33
N ASN A 74 -18.81 0.90 -11.88
CA ASN A 74 -19.90 1.15 -12.83
C ASN A 74 -21.01 1.99 -12.17
N VAL A 75 -21.36 1.68 -10.94
CA VAL A 75 -22.34 2.46 -10.15
C VAL A 75 -21.82 3.88 -9.90
N LEU A 76 -20.57 4.03 -9.48
CA LEU A 76 -19.95 5.35 -9.22
C LEU A 76 -19.87 6.20 -10.49
N MET A 77 -19.43 5.63 -11.61
CA MET A 77 -19.38 6.35 -12.89
C MET A 77 -20.77 6.81 -13.33
N THR A 78 -21.80 6.00 -13.11
CA THR A 78 -23.19 6.36 -13.42
C THR A 78 -23.68 7.53 -12.54
N ARG A 79 -23.41 7.50 -11.23
CA ARG A 79 -23.74 8.60 -10.31
C ARG A 79 -23.03 9.90 -10.67
N LEU A 80 -21.78 9.80 -11.12
CA LEU A 80 -20.98 10.93 -11.61
C LEU A 80 -21.42 11.45 -12.99
N GLY A 81 -22.44 10.84 -13.62
CA GLY A 81 -22.98 11.26 -14.90
C GLY A 81 -22.26 10.69 -16.14
N TYR A 82 -21.29 9.78 -15.95
CA TYR A 82 -20.59 9.10 -17.05
C TYR A 82 -21.34 7.82 -17.42
N THR A 83 -22.26 7.90 -18.37
CA THR A 83 -23.18 6.80 -18.72
C THR A 83 -22.93 6.19 -20.11
N THR A 84 -22.10 6.83 -20.94
CA THR A 84 -21.89 6.44 -22.35
C THR A 84 -20.55 5.75 -22.54
N GLY A 85 -20.52 4.66 -23.30
CA GLY A 85 -19.31 3.88 -23.59
C GLY A 85 -19.07 2.75 -22.60
N THR A 86 -17.96 2.04 -22.80
CA THR A 86 -17.48 0.99 -21.87
C THR A 86 -17.07 1.58 -20.53
N LEU A 87 -17.04 0.78 -19.48
CA LEU A 87 -16.62 1.25 -18.15
C LEU A 87 -15.22 1.88 -18.19
N GLY A 88 -14.27 1.26 -18.89
CA GLY A 88 -12.91 1.81 -19.03
C GLY A 88 -12.87 3.16 -19.75
N GLU A 89 -13.72 3.37 -20.77
CA GLU A 89 -13.85 4.68 -21.43
C GLU A 89 -14.44 5.73 -20.50
N ARG A 90 -15.45 5.36 -19.72
CA ARG A 90 -16.08 6.25 -18.72
C ARG A 90 -15.10 6.66 -17.62
N VAL A 91 -14.31 5.73 -17.08
CA VAL A 91 -13.26 5.99 -16.11
C VAL A 91 -12.19 6.93 -16.70
N ARG A 92 -11.72 6.66 -17.93
CA ARG A 92 -10.74 7.54 -18.60
C ARG A 92 -11.31 8.94 -18.85
N THR A 93 -12.56 9.06 -19.28
CA THR A 93 -13.21 10.36 -19.51
C THR A 93 -13.35 11.13 -18.19
N TRP A 94 -13.76 10.44 -17.11
CA TRP A 94 -13.82 11.02 -15.77
C TRP A 94 -12.46 11.55 -15.32
N GLN A 95 -11.41 10.78 -15.43
CA GLN A 95 -10.04 11.19 -15.04
C GLN A 95 -9.56 12.37 -15.89
N THR A 96 -9.68 12.27 -17.22
CA THR A 96 -9.19 13.28 -18.16
C THR A 96 -9.83 14.65 -17.93
N GLY A 97 -11.12 14.68 -17.62
CA GLY A 97 -11.84 15.93 -17.33
C GLY A 97 -11.50 16.58 -15.98
N ARG A 98 -10.65 15.93 -15.16
CA ARG A 98 -10.29 16.36 -13.79
C ARG A 98 -8.80 16.46 -13.53
N TYR A 99 -7.98 16.33 -14.55
CA TYR A 99 -6.54 16.53 -14.36
C TYR A 99 -6.25 17.96 -13.91
N LEU A 100 -5.41 18.05 -12.91
CA LEU A 100 -4.89 19.33 -12.45
C LEU A 100 -3.93 19.91 -13.50
N GLU A 101 -3.96 21.23 -13.66
CA GLU A 101 -2.90 21.91 -14.36
C GLU A 101 -1.61 21.82 -13.52
N PRO A 102 -0.45 21.58 -14.14
CA PRO A 102 0.81 21.39 -13.43
C PRO A 102 1.13 22.52 -12.42
N GLU A 103 0.75 23.75 -12.75
CA GLU A 103 0.98 24.94 -11.92
C GLU A 103 0.11 24.96 -10.66
N ALA A 104 -1.03 24.27 -10.67
CA ALA A 104 -1.92 24.16 -9.52
C ALA A 104 -1.50 23.07 -8.52
N ILE A 105 -0.67 22.11 -8.93
CA ILE A 105 -0.27 20.96 -8.12
C ILE A 105 0.31 21.38 -6.76
N PRO A 106 1.27 22.33 -6.66
CA PRO A 106 1.83 22.69 -5.36
C PRO A 106 0.79 23.23 -4.38
N ALA A 107 -0.08 24.14 -4.81
CA ALA A 107 -1.12 24.71 -3.95
C ALA A 107 -2.15 23.67 -3.50
N VAL A 108 -2.56 22.76 -4.39
CA VAL A 108 -3.47 21.67 -4.06
C VAL A 108 -2.81 20.69 -3.08
N PHE A 109 -1.53 20.40 -3.24
CA PHE A 109 -0.78 19.54 -2.33
C PHE A 109 -0.73 20.15 -0.92
N GLU A 110 -0.39 21.43 -0.78
CA GLU A 110 -0.34 22.12 0.51
C GLU A 110 -1.70 22.15 1.21
N GLU A 111 -2.78 22.44 0.47
CA GLU A 111 -4.14 22.41 0.99
C GLU A 111 -4.51 21.02 1.54
N LEU A 112 -4.26 19.98 0.73
CA LEU A 112 -4.55 18.59 1.11
C LEU A 112 -3.69 18.13 2.29
N MET A 113 -2.43 18.53 2.35
CA MET A 113 -1.53 18.24 3.47
C MET A 113 -2.03 18.83 4.77
N ALA A 114 -2.43 20.10 4.78
CA ALA A 114 -2.94 20.77 5.98
C ALA A 114 -4.20 20.08 6.52
N GLU A 115 -5.15 19.71 5.65
CA GLU A 115 -6.37 19.02 6.06
C GLU A 115 -6.10 17.59 6.53
N ALA A 116 -5.23 16.84 5.83
CA ALA A 116 -4.82 15.51 6.22
C ALA A 116 -4.16 15.50 7.60
N GLN A 117 -3.24 16.46 7.86
CA GLN A 117 -2.58 16.61 9.15
C GLN A 117 -3.59 16.90 10.26
N ARG A 118 -4.46 17.89 10.07
CA ARG A 118 -5.49 18.27 11.03
C ARG A 118 -6.37 17.08 11.42
N ARG A 119 -6.81 16.26 10.45
CA ARG A 119 -7.62 15.07 10.72
C ARG A 119 -6.84 13.99 11.44
N THR A 120 -5.60 13.74 11.01
CA THR A 120 -4.70 12.75 11.62
C THR A 120 -4.40 13.09 13.07
N ASP A 121 -4.09 14.36 13.37
CA ASP A 121 -3.83 14.83 14.74
C ASP A 121 -5.06 14.66 15.64
N ALA A 122 -6.24 14.90 15.10
CA ALA A 122 -7.49 14.78 15.86
C ALA A 122 -7.93 13.32 16.11
N MET A 123 -7.61 12.40 15.22
CA MET A 123 -8.23 11.06 15.19
C MET A 123 -7.27 9.91 15.46
N ILE A 124 -5.98 10.08 15.16
CA ILE A 124 -5.00 8.97 15.15
C ILE A 124 -3.80 9.26 16.04
N TRP A 125 -2.99 10.28 15.66
CA TRP A 125 -1.71 10.54 16.28
C TRP A 125 -1.29 12.00 16.07
N PRO A 126 -0.83 12.69 17.12
CA PRO A 126 -0.30 14.05 17.00
C PRO A 126 1.03 14.01 16.23
N THR A 127 1.04 14.61 15.04
CA THR A 127 2.20 14.58 14.13
C THR A 127 3.24 15.67 14.43
N GLY A 128 2.92 16.60 15.33
CA GLY A 128 3.82 17.67 15.77
C GLY A 128 4.20 18.61 14.63
N ASP A 129 5.47 19.00 14.59
CA ASP A 129 6.01 19.94 13.60
C ASP A 129 6.48 19.22 12.30
N TYR A 130 6.15 17.93 12.13
CA TYR A 130 6.55 17.21 10.94
C TYR A 130 5.83 17.77 9.71
N THR A 131 6.61 18.04 8.66
CA THR A 131 6.10 18.52 7.38
C THR A 131 6.71 17.75 6.22
N MET A 132 5.96 17.61 5.13
CA MET A 132 6.42 17.06 3.87
C MET A 132 6.35 18.16 2.81
N ARG A 133 7.49 18.57 2.28
CA ARG A 133 7.56 19.61 1.23
C ARG A 133 7.47 18.97 -0.13
N LEU A 134 6.63 19.51 -0.99
CA LEU A 134 6.56 19.10 -2.37
C LEU A 134 7.75 19.69 -3.15
N ASN A 135 8.44 18.82 -3.88
CA ASN A 135 9.47 19.16 -4.83
C ASN A 135 8.96 18.80 -6.24
N ALA A 136 8.60 19.81 -7.01
CA ALA A 136 8.08 19.65 -8.38
C ALA A 136 9.24 19.33 -9.33
N VAL A 137 9.22 18.14 -9.94
CA VAL A 137 10.27 17.67 -10.87
C VAL A 137 9.69 17.35 -12.23
N ARG A 138 10.55 17.32 -13.25
CA ARG A 138 10.21 16.91 -14.63
C ARG A 138 11.32 16.02 -15.20
N ASN A 139 11.00 15.27 -16.25
CA ASN A 139 11.96 14.40 -16.96
C ASN A 139 12.64 13.36 -16.04
N VAL A 140 11.91 12.82 -15.06
CA VAL A 140 12.37 11.76 -14.15
C VAL A 140 11.65 10.44 -14.44
N PRO A 141 12.26 9.28 -14.19
CA PRO A 141 11.69 7.97 -14.53
C PRO A 141 10.64 7.46 -13.52
N TYR A 142 10.15 8.32 -12.62
CA TYR A 142 9.14 7.97 -11.61
C TYR A 142 8.02 9.02 -11.57
N ALA A 143 6.85 8.62 -11.07
CA ALA A 143 5.70 9.53 -10.88
C ALA A 143 5.82 10.37 -9.61
N GLY A 144 6.27 9.75 -8.52
CA GLY A 144 6.54 10.38 -7.24
C GLY A 144 7.60 9.61 -6.47
N ARG A 145 8.25 10.29 -5.53
CA ARG A 145 9.24 9.70 -4.64
C ARG A 145 9.23 10.45 -3.30
N CYS A 146 9.06 9.70 -2.23
CA CYS A 146 9.00 10.24 -0.87
C CYS A 146 10.29 9.95 -0.11
N SER A 147 10.77 10.94 0.65
CA SER A 147 11.87 10.79 1.61
C SER A 147 11.40 11.30 2.98
N PHE A 148 11.08 10.36 3.86
CA PHE A 148 10.55 10.66 5.20
C PHE A 148 11.54 11.48 6.04
N GLU A 149 12.80 11.07 6.12
CA GLU A 149 13.81 11.73 6.96
C GLU A 149 14.11 13.17 6.51
N GLU A 150 14.03 13.43 5.22
CA GLU A 150 14.27 14.75 4.65
C GLU A 150 13.00 15.62 4.61
N GLY A 151 11.83 15.01 4.83
CA GLY A 151 10.53 15.67 4.71
C GLY A 151 10.30 16.22 3.30
N ASN A 152 10.67 15.47 2.25
CA ASN A 152 10.53 15.86 0.86
C ASN A 152 9.77 14.82 0.05
N MET A 153 8.89 15.29 -0.84
CA MET A 153 8.20 14.48 -1.83
C MET A 153 8.42 15.06 -3.22
N ASP A 154 9.11 14.31 -4.08
CA ASP A 154 9.18 14.63 -5.50
C ASP A 154 7.84 14.25 -6.16
N ILE A 155 7.27 15.16 -6.95
CA ILE A 155 6.15 14.88 -7.84
C ILE A 155 6.52 15.25 -9.25
N ASN A 156 6.42 14.26 -10.16
CA ASN A 156 6.72 14.46 -11.57
C ASN A 156 5.54 15.15 -12.27
N LEU A 157 5.72 16.41 -12.63
CA LEU A 157 4.70 17.22 -13.31
C LEU A 157 4.40 16.78 -14.76
N ASP A 158 5.18 15.85 -15.30
CA ASP A 158 4.87 15.22 -16.60
C ASP A 158 3.80 14.13 -16.48
N VAL A 159 3.48 13.69 -15.25
CA VAL A 159 2.42 12.72 -14.95
C VAL A 159 1.13 13.45 -14.59
N ARG A 160 0.07 13.15 -15.33
CA ARG A 160 -1.25 13.73 -15.07
C ARG A 160 -1.86 13.17 -13.79
N VAL A 161 -2.34 14.04 -12.92
CA VAL A 161 -2.96 13.69 -11.63
C VAL A 161 -4.25 14.47 -11.43
N THR A 162 -5.26 13.83 -10.84
CA THR A 162 -6.49 14.49 -10.39
C THR A 162 -6.36 14.94 -8.92
N ARG A 163 -7.21 15.87 -8.47
CA ARG A 163 -7.25 16.26 -7.04
C ARG A 163 -7.51 15.06 -6.12
N ALA A 164 -8.44 14.16 -6.50
CA ALA A 164 -8.73 12.95 -5.71
C ALA A 164 -7.53 11.98 -5.67
N ALA A 165 -6.78 11.85 -6.78
CA ALA A 165 -5.55 11.06 -6.79
C ALA A 165 -4.44 11.69 -5.94
N MET A 166 -4.31 13.03 -5.94
CA MET A 166 -3.38 13.75 -5.07
C MET A 166 -3.76 13.60 -3.59
N LYS A 167 -5.06 13.67 -3.27
CA LYS A 167 -5.59 13.41 -1.93
C LYS A 167 -5.24 12.00 -1.44
N HIS A 168 -5.44 11.00 -2.30
CA HIS A 168 -5.03 9.63 -1.98
C HIS A 168 -3.52 9.52 -1.76
N LEU A 169 -2.71 10.17 -2.59
CA LEU A 169 -1.25 10.17 -2.45
C LEU A 169 -0.81 10.79 -1.11
N VAL A 170 -1.36 11.95 -0.74
CA VAL A 170 -1.09 12.62 0.55
C VAL A 170 -1.49 11.73 1.71
N ALA A 171 -2.67 11.11 1.65
CA ALA A 171 -3.15 10.22 2.71
C ALA A 171 -2.31 8.95 2.81
N HIS A 172 -1.82 8.42 1.71
CA HIS A 172 -0.99 7.21 1.66
C HIS A 172 0.45 7.47 2.15
N GLU A 173 1.11 8.49 1.59
CA GLU A 173 2.53 8.73 1.85
C GLU A 173 2.78 9.49 3.15
N VAL A 174 1.84 10.38 3.55
CA VAL A 174 2.12 11.32 4.63
C VAL A 174 1.14 11.14 5.79
N PHE A 175 -0.05 11.73 5.72
CA PHE A 175 -1.02 11.79 6.82
C PHE A 175 -2.38 11.19 6.42
N PRO A 176 -2.81 10.08 7.01
CA PRO A 176 -2.25 9.32 8.14
C PRO A 176 -1.31 8.17 7.73
N GLY A 177 -0.83 8.14 6.51
CA GLY A 177 -0.07 7.03 5.93
C GLY A 177 1.35 6.84 6.49
N HIS A 178 2.31 6.57 5.59
CA HIS A 178 3.66 6.12 5.97
C HIS A 178 4.40 7.05 6.92
N SER A 179 4.31 8.38 6.75
CA SER A 179 4.98 9.31 7.67
C SER A 179 4.40 9.21 9.07
N THR A 180 3.06 9.14 9.21
CA THR A 180 2.43 8.97 10.53
C THR A 180 2.81 7.63 11.17
N GLN A 181 2.86 6.54 10.40
CA GLN A 181 3.30 5.23 10.90
C GLN A 181 4.73 5.29 11.45
N LEU A 182 5.65 5.94 10.73
CA LEU A 182 7.04 6.08 11.16
C LEU A 182 7.18 6.98 12.38
N LEU A 183 6.47 8.11 12.44
CA LEU A 183 6.45 9.02 13.58
C LEU A 183 5.92 8.33 14.84
N SER A 184 4.78 7.67 14.75
CA SER A 184 4.17 6.98 15.88
C SER A 184 5.01 5.81 16.36
N THR A 185 5.55 4.99 15.45
CA THR A 185 6.43 3.86 15.80
C THR A 185 7.70 4.34 16.47
N ARG A 186 8.34 5.40 15.96
CA ARG A 186 9.52 6.00 16.59
C ARG A 186 9.21 6.47 18.01
N ALA A 187 8.13 7.21 18.19
CA ALA A 187 7.73 7.73 19.47
C ALA A 187 7.42 6.65 20.52
N VAL A 188 6.73 5.57 20.15
CA VAL A 188 6.44 4.46 21.10
C VAL A 188 7.71 3.68 21.46
N VAL A 189 8.67 3.54 20.54
CA VAL A 189 9.97 2.92 20.83
C VAL A 189 10.81 3.79 21.77
N GLU A 190 10.88 5.09 21.52
CA GLU A 190 11.62 6.04 22.37
C GLU A 190 11.07 6.10 23.80
N ARG A 191 9.77 5.90 23.98
CA ARG A 191 9.14 5.79 25.31
C ARG A 191 9.27 4.40 25.95
N GLY A 192 9.88 3.43 25.28
CA GLY A 192 10.00 2.06 25.75
C GLY A 192 8.68 1.27 25.74
N GLU A 193 7.66 1.75 25.05
CA GLU A 193 6.34 1.10 24.88
C GLU A 193 6.38 0.02 23.80
N ALA A 194 7.31 0.11 22.86
CA ALA A 194 7.55 -0.89 21.83
C ALA A 194 9.04 -1.28 21.76
N SER A 195 9.30 -2.48 21.26
CA SER A 195 10.68 -2.98 21.08
C SER A 195 11.35 -2.29 19.88
N PRO A 196 12.70 -2.04 19.91
CA PRO A 196 13.43 -1.40 18.82
C PRO A 196 13.34 -2.08 17.45
N ASP A 197 13.02 -3.38 17.41
CA ASP A 197 12.79 -4.08 16.14
C ASP A 197 11.55 -3.57 15.37
N ALA A 198 10.65 -2.84 16.03
CA ALA A 198 9.55 -2.14 15.36
C ALA A 198 10.05 -1.08 14.34
N LEU A 199 11.28 -0.57 14.52
CA LEU A 199 11.92 0.36 13.58
C LEU A 199 12.52 -0.33 12.35
N LEU A 200 12.54 -1.66 12.30
CA LEU A 200 13.00 -2.41 11.13
C LEU A 200 11.95 -2.40 10.02
N CYS A 201 11.86 -1.29 9.33
CA CYS A 201 11.00 -1.11 8.18
C CYS A 201 11.79 -1.37 6.91
N THR A 202 11.58 -2.52 6.27
CA THR A 202 12.26 -2.90 5.03
C THR A 202 11.28 -3.31 3.96
N VAL A 203 11.55 -2.89 2.73
CA VAL A 203 10.83 -3.39 1.55
C VAL A 203 10.97 -4.92 1.48
N ASN A 204 9.88 -5.62 1.20
CA ASN A 204 9.78 -7.08 1.22
C ASN A 204 10.00 -7.71 2.61
N ALA A 205 9.61 -7.03 3.67
CA ALA A 205 9.38 -7.65 4.96
C ALA A 205 7.89 -7.93 5.17
N VAL A 206 7.57 -8.81 6.10
CA VAL A 206 6.17 -9.12 6.45
C VAL A 206 5.37 -7.94 6.99
N THR A 207 6.04 -6.85 7.35
CA THR A 207 5.43 -5.57 7.74
C THR A 207 4.91 -4.79 6.55
N GLY A 208 5.49 -4.98 5.36
CA GLY A 208 5.20 -4.16 4.17
C GLY A 208 3.73 -4.19 3.77
N ALA A 209 3.09 -5.36 3.81
CA ALA A 209 1.67 -5.47 3.47
C ALA A 209 0.78 -4.63 4.41
N MET A 210 1.11 -4.59 5.70
CA MET A 210 0.36 -3.77 6.66
C MET A 210 0.62 -2.29 6.45
N GLN A 211 1.87 -1.89 6.18
CA GLN A 211 2.21 -0.50 5.89
C GLN A 211 1.47 0.03 4.67
N GLU A 212 1.47 -0.75 3.57
CA GLU A 212 0.74 -0.39 2.35
C GLU A 212 -0.78 -0.37 2.58
N GLY A 213 -1.29 -1.33 3.35
CA GLY A 213 -2.71 -1.38 3.69
C GLY A 213 -3.19 -0.18 4.49
N ILE A 214 -2.40 0.28 5.47
CA ILE A 214 -2.69 1.50 6.24
C ILE A 214 -2.65 2.72 5.31
N GLY A 215 -1.64 2.82 4.46
CA GLY A 215 -1.52 3.91 3.48
C GLY A 215 -2.72 3.95 2.53
N ASP A 216 -3.07 2.85 1.89
CA ASP A 216 -4.19 2.76 0.95
C ASP A 216 -5.57 3.00 1.62
N GLN A 217 -5.72 2.72 2.92
CA GLN A 217 -6.92 3.03 3.70
C GLN A 217 -6.88 4.41 4.39
N GLY A 218 -5.85 5.20 4.16
CA GLY A 218 -5.61 6.46 4.87
C GLY A 218 -6.79 7.43 4.82
N ILE A 219 -7.42 7.62 3.66
CA ILE A 219 -8.61 8.49 3.51
C ILE A 219 -9.75 8.01 4.41
N ASP A 220 -10.02 6.70 4.42
CA ASP A 220 -11.09 6.10 5.23
C ASP A 220 -10.76 6.13 6.72
N LEU A 221 -9.49 5.97 7.10
CA LEU A 221 -9.05 5.99 8.51
C LEU A 221 -9.22 7.36 9.18
N ILE A 222 -9.28 8.44 8.42
CA ILE A 222 -9.51 9.80 8.92
C ILE A 222 -10.86 10.39 8.47
N ASP A 223 -11.80 9.53 8.03
CA ASP A 223 -13.14 9.91 7.58
C ASP A 223 -13.13 11.05 6.54
N TRP A 224 -12.27 10.93 5.53
CA TRP A 224 -12.03 12.00 4.56
C TRP A 224 -12.58 11.72 3.15
N VAL A 225 -13.55 10.86 3.03
CA VAL A 225 -14.33 10.72 1.79
C VAL A 225 -15.35 11.84 1.72
N GLU A 226 -15.19 12.79 0.81
CA GLU A 226 -16.03 13.99 0.72
C GLU A 226 -17.12 13.86 -0.34
N ASP A 227 -16.82 13.15 -1.44
CA ASP A 227 -17.76 13.00 -2.57
C ASP A 227 -17.54 11.71 -3.36
N GLU A 228 -18.35 11.52 -4.42
CA GLU A 228 -18.21 10.39 -5.32
C GLU A 228 -16.89 10.38 -6.12
N ASN A 229 -16.17 11.50 -6.26
CA ASN A 229 -14.87 11.51 -6.93
C ASN A 229 -13.80 10.84 -6.06
N ASP A 230 -13.83 11.07 -4.76
CA ASP A 230 -12.97 10.38 -3.80
C ASP A 230 -13.27 8.87 -3.80
N ALA A 231 -14.56 8.50 -3.72
CA ALA A 231 -14.98 7.11 -3.77
C ALA A 231 -14.56 6.42 -5.08
N ALA A 232 -14.70 7.10 -6.22
CA ALA A 232 -14.27 6.60 -7.52
C ALA A 232 -12.74 6.42 -7.59
N GLN A 233 -11.97 7.35 -7.03
CA GLN A 233 -10.51 7.24 -6.96
C GLN A 233 -10.07 6.05 -6.10
N ILE A 234 -10.70 5.85 -4.94
CA ILE A 234 -10.47 4.67 -4.08
C ILE A 234 -10.78 3.39 -4.84
N GLY A 235 -11.94 3.33 -5.53
CA GLY A 235 -12.34 2.19 -6.35
C GLY A 235 -11.36 1.89 -7.48
N VAL A 236 -10.92 2.91 -8.22
CA VAL A 236 -9.88 2.76 -9.27
C VAL A 236 -8.57 2.25 -8.69
N ARG A 237 -8.13 2.79 -7.56
CA ARG A 237 -6.90 2.34 -6.90
C ARG A 237 -7.00 0.88 -6.46
N ARG A 238 -8.10 0.46 -5.83
CA ARG A 238 -8.34 -0.93 -5.44
C ARG A 238 -8.32 -1.86 -6.65
N LEU A 239 -8.99 -1.51 -7.74
CA LEU A 239 -8.98 -2.28 -8.98
C LEU A 239 -7.56 -2.40 -9.56
N GLN A 240 -6.79 -1.33 -9.59
CA GLN A 240 -5.42 -1.33 -10.09
C GLN A 240 -4.47 -2.17 -9.22
N THR A 241 -4.64 -2.20 -7.91
CA THR A 241 -3.85 -3.07 -7.03
C THR A 241 -4.21 -4.54 -7.21
N ALA A 242 -5.49 -4.87 -7.35
CA ALA A 242 -5.97 -6.22 -7.65
C ALA A 242 -5.44 -6.71 -9.01
N ALA A 243 -5.62 -5.90 -10.07
CA ALA A 243 -5.11 -6.22 -11.40
C ALA A 243 -3.58 -6.31 -11.41
N GLY A 244 -2.88 -5.46 -10.66
CA GLY A 244 -1.41 -5.52 -10.51
C GLY A 244 -0.92 -6.81 -9.86
N THR A 245 -1.64 -7.29 -8.85
CA THR A 245 -1.38 -8.57 -8.19
C THR A 245 -1.55 -9.73 -9.17
N ASN A 246 -2.66 -9.74 -9.93
CA ASN A 246 -2.92 -10.77 -10.94
C ASN A 246 -1.93 -10.72 -12.10
N ALA A 247 -1.58 -9.54 -12.60
CA ALA A 247 -0.59 -9.39 -13.64
C ALA A 247 0.79 -9.97 -13.21
N ALA A 248 1.22 -9.68 -11.97
CA ALA A 248 2.45 -10.24 -11.42
C ALA A 248 2.34 -11.77 -11.24
N TRP A 249 1.22 -12.27 -10.75
CA TRP A 249 0.97 -13.71 -10.64
C TRP A 249 1.10 -14.41 -11.99
N HIS A 250 0.40 -13.93 -13.00
CA HIS A 250 0.40 -14.55 -14.32
C HIS A 250 1.74 -14.47 -15.04
N LEU A 251 2.52 -13.40 -14.85
CA LEU A 251 3.89 -13.30 -15.35
C LEU A 251 4.77 -14.43 -14.80
N HIS A 252 4.64 -14.75 -13.51
CA HIS A 252 5.54 -15.69 -12.85
C HIS A 252 5.03 -17.13 -12.79
N VAL A 253 3.71 -17.33 -12.80
CA VAL A 253 3.10 -18.65 -12.60
C VAL A 253 2.45 -19.17 -13.88
N SER A 254 1.78 -18.31 -14.66
CA SER A 254 1.07 -18.71 -15.87
C SER A 254 1.87 -18.48 -17.16
N GLY A 255 3.09 -17.95 -17.06
CA GLY A 255 3.97 -17.77 -18.22
C GLY A 255 3.56 -16.62 -19.16
N TRP A 256 2.84 -15.62 -18.66
CA TRP A 256 2.48 -14.44 -19.44
C TRP A 256 3.71 -13.67 -19.92
N THR A 257 3.59 -13.12 -21.12
CA THR A 257 4.54 -12.14 -21.65
C THR A 257 4.32 -10.76 -21.03
N LYS A 258 5.35 -9.89 -21.12
CA LYS A 258 5.21 -8.47 -20.76
C LYS A 258 4.04 -7.78 -21.46
N ALA A 259 3.83 -8.09 -22.75
CA ALA A 259 2.76 -7.50 -23.54
C ALA A 259 1.38 -7.89 -23.00
N GLN A 260 1.18 -9.16 -22.64
CA GLN A 260 -0.08 -9.62 -22.03
C GLN A 260 -0.32 -8.97 -20.66
N SER A 261 0.72 -8.83 -19.83
CA SER A 261 0.60 -8.14 -18.54
C SER A 261 0.20 -6.67 -18.70
N ILE A 262 0.83 -5.94 -19.65
CA ILE A 262 0.51 -4.55 -19.94
C ILE A 262 -0.92 -4.43 -20.46
N ALA A 263 -1.33 -5.27 -21.42
CA ALA A 263 -2.69 -5.28 -21.96
C ALA A 263 -3.73 -5.52 -20.85
N TYR A 264 -3.50 -6.51 -19.99
CA TYR A 264 -4.40 -6.81 -18.87
C TYR A 264 -4.53 -5.61 -17.91
N LEU A 265 -3.45 -4.95 -17.55
CA LEU A 265 -3.50 -3.76 -16.70
C LEU A 265 -4.26 -2.60 -17.34
N CYS A 266 -4.16 -2.43 -18.66
CA CYS A 266 -4.90 -1.40 -19.40
C CYS A 266 -6.38 -1.74 -19.54
N GLU A 267 -6.72 -2.99 -19.80
CA GLU A 267 -8.09 -3.44 -20.12
C GLU A 267 -8.90 -3.71 -18.85
N VAL A 268 -8.31 -4.41 -17.87
CA VAL A 268 -8.97 -4.81 -16.63
C VAL A 268 -8.78 -3.76 -15.53
N GLY A 269 -7.55 -3.25 -15.35
CA GLY A 269 -7.22 -2.24 -14.34
C GLY A 269 -7.54 -0.80 -14.75
N PHE A 270 -7.97 -0.56 -16.00
CA PHE A 270 -8.19 0.77 -16.59
C PHE A 270 -6.99 1.71 -16.46
N ALA A 271 -5.79 1.13 -16.34
CA ALA A 271 -4.57 1.87 -16.13
C ALA A 271 -4.04 2.47 -17.44
N GLN A 272 -3.30 3.57 -17.31
CA GLN A 272 -2.57 4.15 -18.45
C GLN A 272 -1.42 3.23 -18.86
N GLU A 273 -1.14 3.15 -20.17
CA GLU A 273 -0.10 2.27 -20.72
C GLU A 273 1.30 2.54 -20.12
N SER A 274 1.64 3.82 -19.90
CA SER A 274 2.90 4.21 -19.27
C SER A 274 3.05 3.64 -17.85
N TRP A 275 1.99 3.74 -17.05
CA TRP A 275 1.94 3.16 -15.72
C TRP A 275 2.00 1.63 -15.76
N SER A 276 1.27 1.01 -16.69
CA SER A 276 1.24 -0.45 -16.88
C SER A 276 2.61 -1.01 -17.25
N LYS A 277 3.38 -0.28 -18.09
CA LYS A 277 4.78 -0.64 -18.41
C LYS A 277 5.70 -0.60 -17.20
N VAL A 278 5.61 0.46 -16.38
CA VAL A 278 6.39 0.59 -15.16
C VAL A 278 6.02 -0.51 -14.16
N ARG A 279 4.72 -0.77 -13.96
CA ARG A 279 4.23 -1.78 -13.04
C ARG A 279 4.64 -3.20 -13.45
N THR A 280 4.56 -3.51 -14.74
CA THR A 280 5.06 -4.78 -15.31
C THR A 280 6.57 -4.93 -15.14
N GLY A 281 7.34 -3.85 -15.35
CA GLY A 281 8.78 -3.84 -15.09
C GLY A 281 9.12 -4.12 -13.63
N MET A 282 8.38 -3.51 -12.71
CA MET A 282 8.52 -3.75 -11.27
C MET A 282 8.16 -5.20 -10.89
N ALA A 283 7.08 -5.75 -11.45
CA ALA A 283 6.67 -7.14 -11.24
C ALA A 283 7.76 -8.14 -11.58
N LEU A 284 8.55 -7.87 -12.62
CA LEU A 284 9.65 -8.74 -13.07
C LEU A 284 10.93 -8.60 -12.24
N HIS A 285 11.02 -7.65 -11.33
CA HIS A 285 12.20 -7.51 -10.48
C HIS A 285 12.27 -8.69 -9.50
N PRO A 286 13.38 -9.46 -9.46
CA PRO A 286 13.45 -10.75 -8.75
C PRO A 286 13.20 -10.65 -7.24
N PHE A 287 13.53 -9.52 -6.64
CA PHE A 287 13.34 -9.26 -5.21
C PHE A 287 12.10 -8.36 -4.94
N ARG A 288 11.90 -7.28 -5.71
CA ARG A 288 10.81 -6.33 -5.46
C ARG A 288 9.46 -6.73 -6.05
N GLY A 289 9.46 -7.61 -7.07
CA GLY A 289 8.23 -8.02 -7.76
C GLY A 289 7.16 -8.59 -6.83
N PRO A 290 7.47 -9.50 -5.90
CA PRO A 290 6.50 -10.06 -4.97
C PRO A 290 5.83 -9.02 -4.06
N PHE A 291 6.51 -7.90 -3.79
CA PHE A 291 5.96 -6.81 -2.97
C PHE A 291 4.69 -6.17 -3.56
N LEU A 292 4.46 -6.31 -4.86
CA LEU A 292 3.25 -5.78 -5.50
C LEU A 292 1.95 -6.33 -4.90
N ALA A 293 1.98 -7.57 -4.41
CA ALA A 293 0.84 -8.19 -3.75
C ALA A 293 0.51 -7.55 -2.38
N SER A 294 1.48 -6.88 -1.74
CA SER A 294 1.28 -6.17 -0.47
C SER A 294 0.19 -5.11 -0.57
N TYR A 295 0.11 -4.40 -1.69
CA TYR A 295 -0.91 -3.37 -1.92
C TYR A 295 -2.33 -3.92 -1.84
N TRP A 296 -2.59 -5.06 -2.50
CA TRP A 296 -3.91 -5.67 -2.46
C TRP A 296 -4.22 -6.34 -1.11
N PHE A 297 -3.38 -7.27 -0.69
CA PHE A 297 -3.66 -8.06 0.53
C PHE A 297 -3.60 -7.21 1.81
N GLY A 298 -2.73 -6.20 1.85
CA GLY A 298 -2.68 -5.23 2.93
C GLY A 298 -3.94 -4.38 3.01
N ASN A 299 -4.33 -3.79 1.87
CA ASN A 299 -5.55 -2.97 1.75
C ASN A 299 -6.79 -3.76 2.20
N GLU A 300 -7.03 -4.94 1.64
CA GLU A 300 -8.18 -5.77 2.00
C GLU A 300 -8.17 -6.22 3.46
N THR A 301 -6.99 -6.45 4.04
CA THR A 301 -6.88 -6.77 5.46
C THR A 301 -7.30 -5.57 6.33
N VAL A 302 -6.74 -4.38 6.10
CA VAL A 302 -7.07 -3.19 6.89
C VAL A 302 -8.53 -2.79 6.68
N LYS A 303 -9.02 -2.81 5.43
CA LYS A 303 -10.42 -2.56 5.08
C LYS A 303 -11.37 -3.48 5.85
N SER A 304 -11.15 -4.80 5.76
CA SER A 304 -11.98 -5.80 6.43
C SER A 304 -11.98 -5.65 7.95
N LEU A 305 -10.84 -5.29 8.56
CA LEU A 305 -10.76 -5.05 10.00
C LEU A 305 -11.47 -3.75 10.39
N ARG A 306 -11.33 -2.69 9.60
CA ARG A 306 -12.02 -1.41 9.81
C ARG A 306 -13.55 -1.58 9.75
N GLU A 307 -14.06 -2.29 8.75
CA GLU A 307 -15.48 -2.53 8.56
C GLU A 307 -16.09 -3.39 9.68
N ARG A 308 -15.29 -4.24 10.32
CA ARG A 308 -15.72 -5.09 11.46
C ARG A 308 -15.45 -4.46 12.83
N ALA A 309 -14.74 -3.33 12.87
CA ALA A 309 -14.34 -2.68 14.12
C ALA A 309 -15.49 -1.89 14.79
N ASP A 310 -16.74 -2.27 14.58
CA ASP A 310 -17.93 -1.63 15.12
C ASP A 310 -17.78 -1.35 16.62
N GLY A 311 -17.75 -0.04 16.98
CA GLY A 311 -17.53 0.42 18.36
C GLY A 311 -16.11 0.20 18.92
N LYS A 312 -15.15 -0.35 18.15
CA LYS A 312 -13.76 -0.64 18.56
C LYS A 312 -12.71 0.08 17.72
N ARG A 313 -13.09 1.18 17.08
CA ARG A 313 -12.18 1.93 16.18
C ARG A 313 -10.88 2.33 16.87
N GLU A 314 -10.94 2.86 18.09
CA GLU A 314 -9.75 3.26 18.85
C GLU A 314 -8.78 2.10 19.05
N HIS A 315 -9.30 0.92 19.36
CA HIS A 315 -8.48 -0.29 19.52
C HIS A 315 -7.81 -0.70 18.20
N LEU A 316 -8.53 -0.62 17.08
CA LEU A 316 -7.93 -0.85 15.76
C LEU A 316 -6.82 0.16 15.47
N LEU A 317 -7.06 1.46 15.65
CA LEU A 317 -6.08 2.51 15.42
C LEU A 317 -4.85 2.38 16.32
N ASP A 318 -5.02 1.96 17.58
CA ASP A 318 -3.92 1.66 18.48
C ASP A 318 -3.01 0.57 17.89
N HIS A 319 -3.59 -0.53 17.41
CA HIS A 319 -2.83 -1.59 16.76
C HIS A 319 -2.16 -1.17 15.45
N LEU A 320 -2.81 -0.32 14.64
CA LEU A 320 -2.24 0.12 13.36
C LEU A 320 -1.08 1.10 13.50
N TYR A 321 -1.05 1.92 14.57
CA TYR A 321 -0.09 3.02 14.69
C TYR A 321 0.88 2.92 15.88
N ARG A 322 0.57 2.11 16.89
CA ARG A 322 1.46 1.92 18.06
C ARG A 322 2.12 0.56 18.11
N HIS A 323 1.68 -0.36 17.23
CA HIS A 323 2.22 -1.70 17.16
C HIS A 323 2.61 -2.05 15.73
N VAL A 324 3.67 -2.84 15.57
CA VAL A 324 4.06 -3.33 14.25
C VAL A 324 3.59 -4.77 14.07
N HIS A 325 2.92 -5.02 12.96
CA HIS A 325 2.29 -6.28 12.66
C HIS A 325 2.63 -6.82 11.27
N SER A 326 2.58 -8.14 11.12
CA SER A 326 2.25 -8.80 9.87
C SER A 326 0.73 -8.94 9.74
N ILE A 327 0.23 -9.31 8.56
CA ILE A 327 -1.21 -9.62 8.36
C ILE A 327 -1.70 -10.64 9.41
N GLU A 328 -0.94 -11.72 9.60
CA GLU A 328 -1.29 -12.81 10.51
C GLU A 328 -1.34 -12.34 11.97
N SER A 329 -0.31 -11.63 12.42
CA SER A 329 -0.26 -11.15 13.81
C SER A 329 -1.30 -10.08 14.11
N LEU A 330 -1.67 -9.22 13.15
CA LEU A 330 -2.74 -8.24 13.33
C LEU A 330 -4.11 -8.92 13.45
N ARG A 331 -4.41 -9.87 12.57
CA ARG A 331 -5.65 -10.64 12.64
C ARG A 331 -5.79 -11.37 13.98
N MET A 332 -4.68 -11.92 14.49
CA MET A 332 -4.64 -12.56 15.81
C MET A 332 -4.83 -11.57 16.97
N ALA A 333 -4.30 -10.36 16.86
CA ALA A 333 -4.43 -9.33 17.89
C ALA A 333 -5.87 -8.80 18.02
N LEU A 334 -6.61 -8.79 16.91
CA LEU A 334 -7.96 -8.21 16.82
C LEU A 334 -9.09 -9.27 16.75
N ALA A 335 -8.75 -10.56 16.89
CA ALA A 335 -9.73 -11.66 17.00
C ALA A 335 -10.33 -11.71 18.40
#